data_9b14dbc4fd5632f09d76cb902040a5dd
#
_entry.id   9b14dbc4fd5632f09d76cb902040a5dd
#
_cell.length_a   1.000
_cell.length_b   1.000
_cell.length_c   1.000
_cell.angle_alpha   90.00
_cell.angle_beta   90.00
_cell.angle_gamma   90.00
#
_symmetry.space_group_name_H-M   'P 1'
#
loop_
_entity.id
_entity.type
_entity.pdbx_description
1 polymer ?
#
loop_
_entity_poly.entity_id
_entity_poly.type
_entity_poly.pdbx_seq_one_letter_code
_entity_poly.pdbx_strand_id
1 'polypeptide(L)'
;MEELSVITLTYEVYKKLVTLVTTVDKKYRHTLAEPVVESCSETLQQLILAKHAPKSHKATYLIAADASAELTALKLRALLELNLVNDTNALKLQAKLTEARRQIGGWRKSVN
;
A
#
# COMPACT_ATOMS: atom_id res chain seq x y z
N MET A 1 4.91 -17.46 -6.46
CA MET A 1 4.03 -17.56 -5.29
C MET A 1 3.40 -16.19 -5.00
N GLU A 2 2.11 -16.17 -4.74
CA GLU A 2 1.38 -14.91 -4.52
C GLU A 2 1.97 -14.07 -3.39
N GLU A 3 2.38 -14.68 -2.29
CA GLU A 3 2.95 -13.97 -1.15
C GLU A 3 4.21 -13.18 -1.51
N LEU A 4 5.12 -13.76 -2.30
CA LEU A 4 6.30 -13.05 -2.77
C LEU A 4 5.92 -11.96 -3.77
N SER A 5 4.98 -12.26 -4.67
CA SER A 5 4.51 -11.32 -5.67
C SER A 5 3.92 -10.07 -5.03
N VAL A 6 3.04 -10.24 -4.03
CA VAL A 6 2.38 -9.09 -3.40
C VAL A 6 3.36 -8.26 -2.56
N ILE A 7 4.31 -8.89 -1.88
CA ILE A 7 5.33 -8.15 -1.12
C ILE A 7 6.20 -7.34 -2.08
N THR A 8 6.64 -7.95 -3.17
CA THR A 8 7.43 -7.26 -4.19
C THR A 8 6.66 -6.09 -4.80
N LEU A 9 5.40 -6.32 -5.17
CA LEU A 9 4.53 -5.29 -5.74
C LEU A 9 4.33 -4.12 -4.77
N THR A 10 4.06 -4.42 -3.51
CA THR A 10 3.86 -3.39 -2.48
C THR A 10 5.15 -2.61 -2.23
N TYR A 11 6.30 -3.29 -2.25
CA TYR A 11 7.60 -2.63 -2.13
C TYR A 11 7.84 -1.67 -3.31
N GLU A 12 7.50 -2.07 -4.53
CA GLU A 12 7.60 -1.19 -5.69
C GLU A 12 6.72 0.05 -5.55
N VAL A 13 5.50 -0.13 -5.05
CA VAL A 13 4.60 0.99 -4.75
C VAL A 13 5.23 1.90 -3.69
N TYR A 14 5.77 1.32 -2.64
CA TYR A 14 6.42 2.07 -1.56
C TYR A 14 7.52 2.97 -2.10
N LYS A 15 8.43 2.43 -2.91
CA LYS A 15 9.54 3.22 -3.49
C LYS A 15 9.03 4.38 -4.34
N LYS A 16 7.99 4.12 -5.14
CA LYS A 16 7.42 5.16 -6.01
C LYS A 16 6.68 6.22 -5.21
N LEU A 17 6.03 5.84 -4.12
CA LEU A 17 5.40 6.80 -3.21
C LEU A 17 6.44 7.71 -2.55
N VAL A 18 7.57 7.15 -2.10
CA VAL A 18 8.66 7.95 -1.52
C VAL A 18 9.11 9.01 -2.52
N THR A 19 9.26 8.66 -3.79
CA THR A 19 9.64 9.62 -4.83
C THR A 19 8.52 10.62 -5.09
N LEU A 20 7.27 10.15 -5.20
CA LEU A 20 6.13 11.00 -5.49
C LEU A 20 5.92 12.09 -4.43
N VAL A 21 6.05 11.74 -3.15
CA VAL A 21 5.81 12.70 -2.07
C VAL A 21 6.84 13.81 -2.03
N THR A 22 8.04 13.61 -2.60
CA THR A 22 9.03 14.69 -2.68
C THR A 22 8.60 15.79 -3.64
N THR A 23 7.65 15.54 -4.53
CA THR A 23 7.11 16.52 -5.47
C THR A 23 5.99 17.36 -4.87
N VAL A 24 5.47 16.96 -3.71
CA VAL A 24 4.39 17.70 -3.04
C VAL A 24 4.96 18.97 -2.38
N ASP A 25 4.21 20.06 -2.50
CA ASP A 25 4.57 21.34 -1.88
C ASP A 25 4.90 21.11 -0.39
N LYS A 26 5.98 21.74 0.06
CA LYS A 26 6.52 21.59 1.41
C LYS A 26 5.45 21.76 2.50
N LYS A 27 4.52 22.70 2.31
CA LYS A 27 3.50 23.00 3.32
C LYS A 27 2.49 21.84 3.51
N TYR A 28 2.35 20.95 2.52
CA TYR A 28 1.45 19.79 2.60
C TYR A 28 2.18 18.47 2.81
N ARG A 29 3.51 18.49 2.69
CA ARG A 29 4.32 17.26 2.67
C ARG A 29 4.18 16.47 3.95
N HIS A 30 4.32 17.13 5.09
CA HIS A 30 4.29 16.47 6.38
C HIS A 30 2.89 16.00 6.77
N THR A 31 1.87 16.80 6.51
CA THR A 31 0.50 16.52 6.97
C THR A 31 -0.28 15.60 6.03
N LEU A 32 -0.01 15.65 4.72
CA LEU A 32 -0.80 14.93 3.72
C LEU A 32 -0.01 13.89 2.93
N ALA A 33 1.25 14.19 2.59
CA ALA A 33 2.02 13.30 1.72
C ALA A 33 2.75 12.20 2.48
N GLU A 34 3.49 12.52 3.54
CA GLU A 34 4.20 11.52 4.34
C GLU A 34 3.29 10.43 4.90
N PRO A 35 2.06 10.74 5.37
CA PRO A 35 1.15 9.70 5.83
C PRO A 35 0.81 8.63 4.79
N VAL A 36 0.86 8.95 3.50
CA VAL A 36 0.64 7.96 2.44
C VAL A 36 1.77 6.92 2.46
N VAL A 37 3.01 7.39 2.59
CA VAL A 37 4.19 6.53 2.67
C VAL A 37 4.13 5.67 3.93
N GLU A 38 3.76 6.24 5.05
CA GLU A 38 3.64 5.52 6.32
C GLU A 38 2.60 4.40 6.23
N SER A 39 1.44 4.66 5.62
CA SER A 39 0.41 3.63 5.43
C SER A 39 0.91 2.48 4.55
N CYS A 40 1.66 2.80 3.50
CA CYS A 40 2.23 1.77 2.63
C CYS A 40 3.29 0.96 3.35
N SER A 41 4.11 1.61 4.17
CA SER A 41 5.10 0.93 5.02
C SER A 41 4.42 -0.04 5.98
N GLU A 42 3.30 0.35 6.56
CA GLU A 42 2.53 -0.53 7.43
C GLU A 42 1.95 -1.73 6.67
N THR A 43 1.49 -1.53 5.44
CA THR A 43 1.04 -2.63 4.58
C THR A 43 2.16 -3.65 4.39
N LEU A 44 3.37 -3.18 4.08
CA LEU A 44 4.54 -4.05 3.97
C LEU A 44 4.81 -4.81 5.25
N GLN A 45 4.76 -4.13 6.39
CA GLN A 45 4.99 -4.76 7.68
C GLN A 45 4.00 -5.89 7.95
N GLN A 46 2.71 -5.64 7.69
CA GLN A 46 1.68 -6.66 7.89
C GLN A 46 1.86 -7.85 6.95
N LEU A 47 2.25 -7.62 5.70
CA LEU A 47 2.51 -8.70 4.75
C LEU A 47 3.70 -9.56 5.19
N ILE A 48 4.75 -8.94 5.70
CA ILE A 48 5.91 -9.65 6.21
C ILE A 48 5.53 -10.47 7.45
N LEU A 49 4.72 -9.90 8.34
CA LEU A 49 4.21 -10.64 9.50
C LEU A 49 3.38 -11.86 9.06
N ALA A 50 2.52 -11.68 8.06
CA ALA A 50 1.74 -12.78 7.51
C ALA A 50 2.63 -13.89 6.94
N LYS A 51 3.72 -13.50 6.25
CA LYS A 51 4.67 -14.46 5.67
C LYS A 51 5.28 -15.35 6.74
N HIS A 52 5.63 -14.79 7.89
CA HIS A 52 6.34 -15.50 8.96
C HIS A 52 5.41 -16.10 10.02
N ALA A 53 4.15 -15.73 10.04
CA ALA A 53 3.21 -16.21 11.04
C ALA A 53 2.83 -17.68 10.85
N PRO A 54 2.47 -18.39 11.93
CA PRO A 54 1.85 -19.70 11.78
C PRO A 54 0.55 -19.58 10.97
N LYS A 55 0.17 -20.63 10.27
CA LYS A 55 -1.02 -20.64 9.39
C LYS A 55 -2.26 -20.09 10.10
N SER A 56 -2.46 -20.45 11.36
CA SER A 56 -3.62 -20.03 12.14
C SER A 56 -3.68 -18.51 12.38
N HIS A 57 -2.58 -17.80 12.21
CA HIS A 57 -2.50 -16.35 12.46
C HIS A 57 -2.37 -15.53 11.18
N LYS A 58 -2.16 -16.16 10.03
CA LYS A 58 -1.91 -15.43 8.78
C LYS A 58 -3.09 -14.53 8.38
N ALA A 59 -4.31 -15.03 8.53
CA ALA A 59 -5.50 -14.27 8.16
C ALA A 59 -5.59 -12.94 8.90
N THR A 60 -5.23 -12.90 10.17
CA THR A 60 -5.24 -11.66 10.97
C THR A 60 -4.35 -10.58 10.35
N TYR A 61 -3.12 -10.96 9.98
CA TYR A 61 -2.19 -10.01 9.36
C TYR A 61 -2.60 -9.62 7.95
N LEU A 62 -3.22 -10.55 7.20
CA LEU A 62 -3.68 -10.25 5.84
C LEU A 62 -4.89 -9.30 5.85
N ILE A 63 -5.78 -9.41 6.84
CA ILE A 63 -6.86 -8.45 7.03
C ILE A 63 -6.29 -7.06 7.32
N ALA A 64 -5.30 -6.98 8.21
CA ALA A 64 -4.65 -5.72 8.55
C ALA A 64 -3.92 -5.12 7.34
N ALA A 65 -3.26 -5.97 6.54
CA ALA A 65 -2.57 -5.54 5.32
C ALA A 65 -3.55 -4.96 4.31
N ASP A 66 -4.70 -5.62 4.10
CA ASP A 66 -5.71 -5.11 3.17
C ASP A 66 -6.28 -3.77 3.65
N ALA A 67 -6.55 -3.65 4.95
CA ALA A 67 -7.06 -2.41 5.53
C ALA A 67 -6.06 -1.25 5.34
N SER A 68 -4.78 -1.48 5.61
CA SER A 68 -3.77 -0.44 5.43
C SER A 68 -3.53 -0.11 3.96
N ALA A 69 -3.65 -1.09 3.06
CA ALA A 69 -3.58 -0.86 1.62
C ALA A 69 -4.75 0.00 1.14
N GLU A 70 -5.95 -0.25 1.65
CA GLU A 70 -7.11 0.58 1.35
C GLU A 70 -6.90 2.01 1.84
N LEU A 71 -6.39 2.17 3.05
CA LEU A 71 -6.09 3.50 3.61
C LEU A 71 -5.03 4.22 2.77
N THR A 72 -4.00 3.50 2.33
CA THR A 72 -2.97 4.07 1.45
C THR A 72 -3.60 4.59 0.15
N ALA A 73 -4.50 3.81 -0.44
CA ALA A 73 -5.19 4.20 -1.67
C ALA A 73 -6.06 5.44 -1.45
N LEU A 74 -6.78 5.53 -0.32
CA LEU A 74 -7.60 6.68 0.01
C LEU A 74 -6.77 7.94 0.24
N LYS A 75 -5.65 7.83 0.94
CA LYS A 75 -4.74 8.96 1.17
C LYS A 75 -4.12 9.45 -0.14
N LEU A 76 -3.73 8.52 -1.01
CA LEU A 76 -3.20 8.88 -2.33
C LEU A 76 -4.27 9.57 -3.17
N ARG A 77 -5.50 9.08 -3.12
CA ARG A 77 -6.64 9.70 -3.80
C ARG A 77 -6.86 11.14 -3.32
N ALA A 78 -6.70 11.39 -2.02
CA ALA A 78 -6.81 12.74 -1.48
C ALA A 78 -5.76 13.68 -2.09
N LEU A 79 -4.51 13.22 -2.24
CA LEU A 79 -3.47 14.01 -2.90
C LEU A 79 -3.84 14.32 -4.35
N LEU A 80 -4.43 13.34 -5.04
CA LEU A 80 -4.85 13.50 -6.42
C LEU A 80 -6.00 14.50 -6.54
N GLU A 81 -7.02 14.37 -5.71
CA GLU A 81 -8.20 15.24 -5.74
C GLU A 81 -7.87 16.68 -5.33
N LEU A 82 -6.85 16.84 -4.49
CA LEU A 82 -6.37 18.16 -4.09
C LEU A 82 -5.35 18.76 -5.08
N ASN A 83 -5.07 18.05 -6.18
CA ASN A 83 -4.14 18.47 -7.22
C ASN A 83 -2.70 18.67 -6.70
N LEU A 84 -2.29 17.85 -5.73
CA LEU A 84 -0.96 17.93 -5.13
C LEU A 84 0.06 17.02 -5.78
N VAL A 85 -0.37 16.10 -6.64
CA VAL A 85 0.50 15.14 -7.33
C VAL A 85 0.12 15.04 -8.80
N ASN A 86 1.04 14.51 -9.61
CA ASN A 86 0.79 14.26 -11.04
C ASN A 86 -0.24 13.15 -11.21
N ASP A 87 -1.30 13.42 -11.95
CA ASP A 87 -2.42 12.49 -12.18
C ASP A 87 -1.96 11.16 -12.74
N THR A 88 -1.12 11.18 -13.77
CA THR A 88 -0.66 9.96 -14.44
C THR A 88 0.07 9.04 -13.46
N ASN A 89 1.00 9.59 -12.69
CA ASN A 89 1.76 8.82 -11.73
C ASN A 89 0.88 8.29 -10.60
N ALA A 90 -0.02 9.12 -10.09
CA ALA A 90 -0.93 8.73 -9.01
C ALA A 90 -1.88 7.61 -9.46
N LEU A 91 -2.43 7.72 -10.68
CA LEU A 91 -3.34 6.70 -11.21
C LEU A 91 -2.63 5.36 -11.45
N LYS A 92 -1.38 5.38 -11.89
CA LYS A 92 -0.57 4.16 -12.02
C LYS A 92 -0.37 3.47 -10.67
N LEU A 93 -0.12 4.25 -9.62
CA LEU A 93 0.04 3.71 -8.26
C LEU A 93 -1.28 3.18 -7.72
N GLN A 94 -2.40 3.85 -8.01
CA GLN A 94 -3.73 3.35 -7.64
C GLN A 94 -3.98 1.97 -8.26
N ALA A 95 -3.65 1.80 -9.53
CA ALA A 95 -3.81 0.52 -10.22
C ALA A 95 -2.98 -0.58 -9.56
N LYS A 96 -1.75 -0.26 -9.16
CA LYS A 96 -0.87 -1.22 -8.47
C LYS A 96 -1.39 -1.57 -7.08
N LEU A 97 -1.93 -0.61 -6.35
CA LEU A 97 -2.54 -0.87 -5.05
C LEU A 97 -3.78 -1.76 -5.19
N THR A 98 -4.59 -1.54 -6.22
CA THR A 98 -5.74 -2.41 -6.52
C THR A 98 -5.28 -3.85 -6.78
N GLU A 99 -4.22 -4.02 -7.56
CA GLU A 99 -3.65 -5.36 -7.83
C GLU A 99 -3.08 -5.99 -6.56
N ALA A 100 -2.38 -5.21 -5.72
CA ALA A 100 -1.86 -5.69 -4.44
C ALA A 100 -3.01 -6.19 -3.55
N ARG A 101 -4.10 -5.44 -3.45
CA ARG A 101 -5.26 -5.84 -2.66
C ARG A 101 -5.91 -7.12 -3.19
N ARG A 102 -5.98 -7.26 -4.52
CA ARG A 102 -6.47 -8.48 -5.15
C ARG A 102 -5.62 -9.68 -4.72
N GLN A 103 -4.29 -9.55 -4.75
CA GLN A 103 -3.38 -10.60 -4.35
C GLN A 103 -3.48 -10.91 -2.85
N ILE A 104 -3.65 -9.90 -2.00
CA ILE A 104 -3.86 -10.09 -0.56
C ILE A 104 -5.12 -10.93 -0.34
N GLY A 105 -6.20 -10.62 -1.06
CA GLY A 105 -7.44 -11.39 -1.00
C GLY A 105 -7.26 -12.84 -1.42
N GLY A 106 -6.50 -13.08 -2.49
CA GLY A 106 -6.18 -14.43 -2.93
C GLY A 106 -5.38 -15.20 -1.90
N TRP A 107 -4.36 -14.57 -1.33
CA TRP A 107 -3.56 -15.18 -0.27
C TRP A 107 -4.41 -15.52 0.95
N ARG A 108 -5.27 -14.57 1.37
CA ARG A 108 -6.16 -14.78 2.51
C ARG A 108 -7.07 -16.00 2.29
N LYS A 109 -7.63 -16.15 1.09
CA LYS A 109 -8.46 -17.33 0.76
C LYS A 109 -7.68 -18.63 0.87
N SER A 110 -6.40 -18.61 0.51
CA SER A 110 -5.56 -19.83 0.52
C SER A 110 -5.21 -20.30 1.93
N VAL A 111 -5.32 -19.44 2.95
CA VAL A 111 -4.98 -19.78 4.33
C VAL A 111 -6.21 -20.03 5.22
N ASN A 112 -7.40 -19.84 4.68
CA ASN A 112 -8.65 -20.13 5.38
C ASN A 112 -9.14 -21.60 5.08
#